data_8a3b028540b6680fcd98d390bb6e4dc1
#
_entry.id   8a3b028540b6680fcd98d390bb6e4dc1
#
_cell.length_a   1.000
_cell.length_b   1.000
_cell.length_c   1.000
_cell.angle_alpha   90.00
_cell.angle_beta   90.00
_cell.angle_gamma   90.00
#
_symmetry.space_group_name_H-M   'P 1'
#
loop_
_entity.id
_entity.type
_entity.pdbx_description
1 polymer ?
#
loop_
_entity_poly.entity_id
_entity_poly.type
_entity_poly.pdbx_seq_one_letter_code
_entity_poly.pdbx_strand_id
1 'polypeptide(L)'
;KTKPNAVMEDLLKKLPGVQVEADGTVKAQGENVQRVLVDGKRFFGDDPKLATKNLPPDMIDKIQVFDALNDQSAFTGFDDGNRIKTINITTKKDKRKGYFGRAILGGGSDSEEGRYDNSVNLSYFNGDRQLTFTGQANNVNKQNFGAQDLFGGGGGGGGRTIVVAGGGRGGGGGATNNSGGIIRTLAAGLNYKDIWGKKTEVSGSYFFNDMQTLREQNSFTQNLIPGNPDSSIFNTQLNNSVTKNQNHRINFN
;
A
#
# COMPACT_ATOMS: atom_id res chain seq x y z
N LYS A 1 -23.46 11.35 3.55
CA LYS A 1 -22.77 12.15 2.53
C LYS A 1 -21.27 12.01 2.79
N THR A 2 -20.49 11.71 1.77
CA THR A 2 -19.03 11.63 1.81
C THR A 2 -18.41 13.01 1.59
N LYS A 3 -17.26 13.26 2.19
CA LYS A 3 -16.51 14.50 1.96
C LYS A 3 -16.00 14.57 0.50
N PRO A 4 -15.81 15.76 -0.10
CA PRO A 4 -15.39 15.89 -1.50
C PRO A 4 -14.09 15.14 -1.86
N ASN A 5 -13.18 14.97 -0.90
CA ASN A 5 -11.89 14.29 -1.08
C ASN A 5 -11.83 12.90 -0.42
N ALA A 6 -12.99 12.30 -0.11
CA ALA A 6 -13.04 10.97 0.48
C ALA A 6 -12.49 9.92 -0.50
N VAL A 7 -11.94 8.86 0.05
CA VAL A 7 -11.56 7.64 -0.65
C VAL A 7 -12.46 6.49 -0.20
N MET A 8 -12.41 5.36 -0.88
CA MET A 8 -13.17 4.17 -0.47
C MET A 8 -12.87 3.77 0.98
N GLU A 9 -11.65 3.92 1.44
CA GLU A 9 -11.26 3.66 2.83
C GLU A 9 -12.14 4.41 3.84
N ASP A 10 -12.51 5.67 3.53
CA ASP A 10 -13.40 6.47 4.39
C ASP A 10 -14.84 5.94 4.41
N LEU A 11 -15.26 5.25 3.34
CA LEU A 11 -16.53 4.54 3.32
C LEU A 11 -16.48 3.26 4.14
N LEU A 12 -15.41 2.48 3.99
CA LEU A 12 -15.22 1.23 4.72
C LEU A 12 -15.25 1.45 6.24
N LYS A 13 -14.60 2.52 6.73
CA LYS A 13 -14.63 2.91 8.15
C LYS A 13 -16.04 3.19 8.71
N LYS A 14 -17.02 3.40 7.84
CA LYS A 14 -18.42 3.64 8.23
C LYS A 14 -19.29 2.38 8.17
N LEU A 15 -18.78 1.29 7.65
CA LEU A 15 -19.52 0.04 7.56
C LEU A 15 -19.47 -0.72 8.89
N PRO A 16 -20.60 -1.26 9.36
CA PRO A 16 -20.60 -2.10 10.55
C PRO A 16 -19.78 -3.36 10.30
N GLY A 17 -18.96 -3.74 11.29
CA GLY A 17 -18.11 -4.93 11.21
C GLY A 17 -16.88 -4.82 10.32
N VAL A 18 -16.58 -3.63 9.79
CA VAL A 18 -15.37 -3.33 9.03
C VAL A 18 -14.49 -2.37 9.81
N GLN A 19 -13.22 -2.69 9.92
CA GLN A 19 -12.20 -1.86 10.54
C GLN A 19 -11.09 -1.59 9.55
N VAL A 20 -10.54 -0.39 9.55
CA VAL A 20 -9.39 -0.02 8.73
C VAL A 20 -8.30 0.49 9.65
N GLU A 21 -7.20 -0.21 9.67
CA GLU A 21 -6.04 0.11 10.50
C GLU A 21 -5.27 1.32 9.92
N ALA A 22 -4.38 1.90 10.73
CA ALA A 22 -3.61 3.08 10.34
C ALA A 22 -2.69 2.81 9.13
N ASP A 23 -2.25 1.58 8.95
CA ASP A 23 -1.43 1.14 7.81
C ASP A 23 -2.25 0.89 6.52
N GLY A 24 -3.59 0.99 6.60
CA GLY A 24 -4.53 0.74 5.50
C GLY A 24 -4.99 -0.71 5.40
N THR A 25 -4.62 -1.58 6.34
CA THR A 25 -5.14 -2.95 6.42
C THR A 25 -6.62 -2.93 6.74
N VAL A 26 -7.41 -3.63 5.93
CA VAL A 26 -8.86 -3.75 6.12
C VAL A 26 -9.18 -5.06 6.81
N LYS A 27 -9.94 -4.99 7.89
CA LYS A 27 -10.51 -6.15 8.58
C LYS A 27 -12.01 -6.15 8.43
N ALA A 28 -12.58 -7.28 8.10
CA ALA A 28 -14.02 -7.46 8.02
C ALA A 28 -14.42 -8.66 8.88
N GLN A 29 -15.38 -8.44 9.79
CA GLN A 29 -15.82 -9.49 10.73
C GLN A 29 -14.69 -10.08 11.60
N GLY A 30 -13.66 -9.28 11.91
CA GLY A 30 -12.50 -9.71 12.69
C GLY A 30 -11.35 -10.35 11.90
N GLU A 31 -11.54 -10.62 10.60
CA GLU A 31 -10.54 -11.23 9.72
C GLU A 31 -9.95 -10.22 8.73
N ASN A 32 -8.68 -10.42 8.36
CA ASN A 32 -8.05 -9.59 7.36
C ASN A 32 -8.66 -9.83 5.98
N VAL A 33 -9.02 -8.77 5.30
CA VAL A 33 -9.43 -8.83 3.90
C VAL A 33 -8.18 -9.08 3.05
N GLN A 34 -8.20 -10.16 2.28
CA GLN A 34 -7.07 -10.58 1.45
C GLN A 34 -7.25 -10.24 -0.02
N ARG A 35 -8.49 -9.98 -0.45
CA ARG A 35 -8.82 -9.73 -1.85
C ARG A 35 -9.87 -8.63 -2.00
N VAL A 36 -9.65 -7.75 -2.99
CA VAL A 36 -10.65 -6.77 -3.42
C VAL A 36 -10.98 -6.98 -4.89
N LEU A 37 -12.28 -7.08 -5.15
CA LEU A 37 -12.83 -7.17 -6.50
C LEU A 37 -13.56 -5.86 -6.84
N VAL A 38 -13.52 -5.48 -8.09
CA VAL A 38 -14.35 -4.40 -8.65
C VAL A 38 -15.20 -5.01 -9.76
N ASP A 39 -16.52 -4.93 -9.59
CA ASP A 39 -17.50 -5.60 -10.46
C ASP A 39 -17.23 -7.11 -10.66
N GLY A 40 -16.84 -7.81 -9.57
CA GLY A 40 -16.51 -9.22 -9.57
C GLY A 40 -15.14 -9.58 -10.10
N LYS A 41 -14.31 -8.60 -10.45
CA LYS A 41 -13.00 -8.78 -11.08
C LYS A 41 -11.89 -8.26 -10.17
N ARG A 42 -10.72 -8.90 -10.17
CA ARG A 42 -9.56 -8.45 -9.38
C ARG A 42 -9.13 -7.05 -9.80
N PHE A 43 -8.84 -6.22 -8.83
CA PHE A 43 -8.38 -4.85 -9.04
C PHE A 43 -7.02 -4.67 -8.34
N PHE A 44 -5.98 -4.33 -9.10
CA PHE A 44 -4.58 -4.27 -8.65
C PHE A 44 -4.08 -5.58 -8.00
N GLY A 45 -4.41 -6.74 -8.58
CA GLY A 45 -4.02 -8.03 -8.03
C GLY A 45 -4.75 -8.35 -6.73
N ASP A 46 -4.01 -8.85 -5.74
CA ASP A 46 -4.56 -9.23 -4.44
C ASP A 46 -4.22 -8.22 -3.33
N ASP A 47 -3.91 -6.95 -3.68
CA ASP A 47 -3.65 -5.93 -2.68
C ASP A 47 -4.90 -5.10 -2.36
N PRO A 48 -5.54 -5.33 -1.19
CA PRO A 48 -6.69 -4.56 -0.78
C PRO A 48 -6.40 -3.07 -0.58
N LYS A 49 -5.19 -2.71 -0.18
CA LYS A 49 -4.82 -1.32 0.14
C LYS A 49 -4.80 -0.45 -1.11
N LEU A 50 -4.28 -0.97 -2.23
CA LEU A 50 -4.29 -0.24 -3.50
C LEU A 50 -5.72 0.05 -3.97
N ALA A 51 -6.60 -0.93 -3.87
CA ALA A 51 -8.00 -0.75 -4.25
C ALA A 51 -8.71 0.28 -3.35
N THR A 52 -8.54 0.18 -2.03
CA THR A 52 -9.27 1.02 -1.07
C THR A 52 -8.80 2.47 -1.06
N LYS A 53 -7.53 2.72 -1.34
CA LYS A 53 -6.97 4.08 -1.39
C LYS A 53 -7.22 4.79 -2.71
N ASN A 54 -7.42 4.04 -3.80
CA ASN A 54 -7.45 4.61 -5.15
C ASN A 54 -8.86 4.70 -5.77
N LEU A 55 -9.87 4.06 -5.19
CA LEU A 55 -11.23 4.13 -5.70
C LEU A 55 -12.00 5.30 -5.10
N PRO A 56 -12.55 6.20 -5.95
CA PRO A 56 -13.42 7.27 -5.51
C PRO A 56 -14.76 6.72 -4.99
N PRO A 57 -15.27 7.22 -3.85
CA PRO A 57 -16.49 6.70 -3.24
C PRO A 57 -17.75 7.00 -4.06
N ASP A 58 -17.75 8.01 -4.91
CA ASP A 58 -18.87 8.39 -5.77
C ASP A 58 -19.16 7.38 -6.89
N MET A 59 -18.18 6.52 -7.22
CA MET A 59 -18.36 5.41 -8.15
C MET A 59 -19.04 4.20 -7.54
N ILE A 60 -19.01 4.07 -6.22
CA ILE A 60 -19.42 2.86 -5.53
C ILE A 60 -20.95 2.86 -5.39
N ASP A 61 -21.58 1.77 -5.86
CA ASP A 61 -22.98 1.47 -5.65
C ASP A 61 -23.15 0.60 -4.41
N LYS A 62 -22.43 -0.53 -4.36
CA LYS A 62 -22.53 -1.51 -3.27
C LYS A 62 -21.16 -2.04 -2.89
N ILE A 63 -21.02 -2.38 -1.62
CA ILE A 63 -19.87 -3.10 -1.07
C ILE A 63 -20.41 -4.40 -0.48
N GLN A 64 -19.85 -5.52 -0.94
CA GLN A 64 -20.19 -6.86 -0.47
C GLN A 64 -18.96 -7.48 0.19
N VAL A 65 -19.15 -8.06 1.36
CA VAL A 65 -18.10 -8.80 2.09
C VAL A 65 -18.54 -10.25 2.14
N PHE A 66 -17.69 -11.15 1.70
CA PHE A 66 -17.96 -12.58 1.70
C PHE A 66 -16.66 -13.41 1.70
N ASP A 67 -16.82 -14.69 1.97
CA ASP A 67 -15.74 -15.67 1.94
C ASP A 67 -15.70 -16.34 0.56
N ALA A 68 -14.75 -15.92 -0.28
CA ALA A 68 -14.58 -16.50 -1.62
C ALA A 68 -13.76 -17.78 -1.57
N LEU A 69 -13.94 -18.62 -2.56
CA LEU A 69 -13.04 -19.74 -2.81
C LEU A 69 -11.63 -19.23 -3.12
N ASN A 70 -10.62 -19.96 -2.66
CA ASN A 70 -9.26 -19.71 -3.09
C ASN A 70 -9.09 -20.03 -4.59
N ASP A 71 -8.00 -19.61 -5.20
CA ASP A 71 -7.80 -19.77 -6.64
C ASP A 71 -7.74 -21.23 -7.09
N GLN A 72 -7.15 -22.07 -6.25
CA GLN A 72 -7.05 -23.49 -6.54
C GLN A 72 -8.43 -24.15 -6.51
N SER A 73 -9.24 -23.86 -5.49
CA SER A 73 -10.60 -24.36 -5.39
C SER A 73 -11.50 -23.81 -6.49
N ALA A 74 -11.35 -22.54 -6.85
CA ALA A 74 -12.09 -21.92 -7.94
C ALA A 74 -11.74 -22.55 -9.31
N PHE A 75 -10.47 -22.90 -9.53
CA PHE A 75 -9.99 -23.53 -10.76
C PHE A 75 -10.38 -25.02 -10.87
N THR A 76 -10.20 -25.77 -9.78
CA THR A 76 -10.44 -27.21 -9.78
C THR A 76 -11.91 -27.59 -9.57
N GLY A 77 -12.71 -26.65 -9.06
CA GLY A 77 -14.09 -26.89 -8.64
C GLY A 77 -14.21 -27.69 -7.32
N PHE A 78 -13.08 -28.03 -6.70
CA PHE A 78 -13.05 -28.75 -5.42
C PHE A 78 -12.85 -27.77 -4.26
N ASP A 79 -13.79 -27.74 -3.34
CA ASP A 79 -13.74 -26.89 -2.15
C ASP A 79 -12.87 -27.56 -1.08
N ASP A 80 -11.69 -27.01 -0.82
CA ASP A 80 -10.75 -27.48 0.21
C ASP A 80 -11.03 -26.89 1.60
N GLY A 81 -12.13 -26.12 1.73
CA GLY A 81 -12.51 -25.44 2.97
C GLY A 81 -11.73 -24.16 3.25
N ASN A 82 -10.68 -23.85 2.48
CA ASN A 82 -9.92 -22.61 2.62
C ASN A 82 -10.64 -21.47 1.91
N ARG A 83 -11.11 -20.53 2.67
CA ARG A 83 -11.81 -19.34 2.19
C ARG A 83 -10.94 -18.10 2.29
N ILE A 84 -11.14 -17.19 1.34
CA ILE A 84 -10.43 -15.90 1.28
C ILE A 84 -11.43 -14.80 1.58
N LYS A 85 -11.22 -14.06 2.66
CA LYS A 85 -12.04 -12.89 3.00
C LYS A 85 -11.93 -11.85 1.89
N THR A 86 -13.03 -11.62 1.19
CA THR A 86 -13.08 -10.84 -0.05
C THR A 86 -14.07 -9.70 0.07
N ILE A 87 -13.68 -8.53 -0.42
CA ILE A 87 -14.59 -7.40 -0.64
C ILE A 87 -14.84 -7.27 -2.14
N ASN A 88 -16.11 -7.29 -2.55
CA ASN A 88 -16.51 -6.95 -3.91
C ASN A 88 -17.18 -5.57 -3.92
N ILE A 89 -16.66 -4.70 -4.75
CA ILE A 89 -17.15 -3.34 -4.97
C ILE A 89 -17.92 -3.35 -6.27
N THR A 90 -19.23 -3.09 -6.22
CA THR A 90 -20.02 -2.91 -7.42
C THR A 90 -20.04 -1.43 -7.76
N THR A 91 -19.69 -1.10 -9.01
CA THR A 91 -19.73 0.28 -9.49
C THR A 91 -21.13 0.65 -10.01
N LYS A 92 -21.48 1.93 -9.87
CA LYS A 92 -22.71 2.47 -10.44
C LYS A 92 -22.71 2.33 -11.95
N LYS A 93 -23.85 2.00 -12.54
CA LYS A 93 -23.97 1.76 -13.99
C LYS A 93 -23.54 2.94 -14.85
N ASP A 94 -23.82 4.16 -14.41
CA ASP A 94 -23.41 5.41 -15.06
C ASP A 94 -21.91 5.70 -14.95
N LYS A 95 -21.22 5.06 -14.00
CA LYS A 95 -19.77 5.21 -13.77
C LYS A 95 -18.92 4.08 -14.37
N ARG A 96 -19.54 3.11 -15.03
CA ARG A 96 -18.81 2.02 -15.72
C ARG A 96 -18.14 2.44 -17.02
N LYS A 97 -18.43 3.66 -17.49
CA LYS A 97 -17.81 4.26 -18.69
C LYS A 97 -17.39 5.69 -18.36
N GLY A 98 -16.15 6.02 -18.68
CA GLY A 98 -15.61 7.36 -18.50
C GLY A 98 -14.23 7.40 -17.90
N TYR A 99 -13.79 8.61 -17.70
CA TYR A 99 -12.52 8.93 -17.04
C TYR A 99 -12.82 9.46 -15.64
N PHE A 100 -12.04 9.04 -14.69
CA PHE A 100 -12.09 9.61 -13.36
C PHE A 100 -10.70 9.55 -12.75
N GLY A 101 -10.42 10.45 -11.85
CA GLY A 101 -9.13 10.49 -11.23
C GLY A 101 -9.05 11.51 -10.12
N ARG A 102 -7.93 11.49 -9.44
CA ARG A 102 -7.58 12.39 -8.38
C ARG A 102 -6.12 12.77 -8.50
N ALA A 103 -5.84 14.05 -8.36
CA ALA A 103 -4.48 14.55 -8.23
C ALA A 103 -4.37 15.33 -6.91
N ILE A 104 -3.29 15.10 -6.19
CA ILE A 104 -2.93 15.85 -5.00
C ILE A 104 -1.56 16.41 -5.26
N LEU A 105 -1.42 17.71 -5.10
CA LEU A 105 -0.16 18.42 -5.20
C LEU A 105 0.05 19.16 -3.89
N GLY A 106 1.11 18.84 -3.19
CA GLY A 106 1.52 19.47 -1.96
C GLY A 106 2.97 19.90 -2.03
N GLY A 107 3.23 21.10 -1.58
CA GLY A 107 4.58 21.65 -1.49
C GLY A 107 4.74 22.53 -0.25
N GLY A 108 5.92 22.54 0.30
CA GLY A 108 6.29 23.34 1.45
C GLY A 108 7.81 23.42 1.56
N SER A 109 8.31 24.12 2.53
CA SER A 109 9.73 24.13 2.87
C SER A 109 9.89 24.05 4.39
N ASP A 110 10.89 23.31 4.83
CA ASP A 110 11.45 23.50 6.15
C ASP A 110 12.73 24.37 6.05
N SER A 111 13.44 24.52 7.14
CA SER A 111 14.65 25.36 7.18
C SER A 111 15.81 24.86 6.31
N GLU A 112 15.76 23.60 5.85
CA GLU A 112 16.88 22.94 5.19
C GLU A 112 16.55 22.47 3.78
N GLU A 113 15.32 21.96 3.55
CA GLU A 113 14.93 21.37 2.25
C GLU A 113 13.49 21.70 1.87
N GLY A 114 13.23 21.73 0.55
CA GLY A 114 11.86 21.76 0.02
C GLY A 114 11.15 20.43 0.30
N ARG A 115 9.91 20.48 0.75
CA ARG A 115 9.04 19.32 1.00
C ARG A 115 7.97 19.24 -0.08
N TYR A 116 7.69 18.02 -0.55
CA TYR A 116 6.64 17.80 -1.52
C TYR A 116 5.89 16.49 -1.24
N ASP A 117 4.61 16.50 -1.56
CA ASP A 117 3.72 15.33 -1.51
C ASP A 117 2.78 15.39 -2.71
N ASN A 118 3.16 14.70 -3.77
CA ASN A 118 2.41 14.66 -5.01
C ASN A 118 1.91 13.25 -5.26
N SER A 119 0.63 13.14 -5.61
CA SER A 119 0.06 11.87 -6.04
C SER A 119 -0.99 12.09 -7.13
N VAL A 120 -1.05 11.15 -8.05
CA VAL A 120 -2.02 11.11 -9.12
C VAL A 120 -2.58 9.70 -9.26
N ASN A 121 -3.88 9.62 -9.45
CA ASN A 121 -4.58 8.39 -9.81
C ASN A 121 -5.55 8.73 -10.93
N LEU A 122 -5.41 8.07 -12.06
CA LEU A 122 -6.24 8.24 -13.24
C LEU A 122 -6.76 6.89 -13.67
N SER A 123 -8.07 6.79 -13.86
CA SER A 123 -8.72 5.56 -14.30
C SER A 123 -9.62 5.84 -15.50
N TYR A 124 -9.54 4.95 -16.46
CA TYR A 124 -10.41 4.91 -17.63
C TYR A 124 -11.17 3.59 -17.63
N PHE A 125 -12.49 3.67 -17.60
CA PHE A 125 -13.38 2.51 -17.67
C PHE A 125 -14.24 2.60 -18.93
N ASN A 126 -14.39 1.48 -19.63
CA ASN A 126 -15.28 1.34 -20.76
C ASN A 126 -15.83 -0.10 -20.81
N GLY A 127 -16.87 -0.34 -20.01
CA GLY A 127 -17.43 -1.68 -19.85
C GLY A 127 -16.42 -2.62 -19.18
N ASP A 128 -15.97 -3.63 -19.91
CA ASP A 128 -15.00 -4.62 -19.41
C ASP A 128 -13.55 -4.12 -19.41
N ARG A 129 -13.25 -3.11 -20.25
CA ARG A 129 -11.93 -2.49 -20.28
C ARG A 129 -11.76 -1.54 -19.11
N GLN A 130 -10.71 -1.76 -18.36
CA GLN A 130 -10.29 -0.91 -17.25
C GLN A 130 -8.80 -0.64 -17.37
N LEU A 131 -8.44 0.64 -17.38
CA LEU A 131 -7.06 1.09 -17.37
C LEU A 131 -6.89 2.06 -16.20
N THR A 132 -5.94 1.80 -15.33
CA THR A 132 -5.66 2.67 -14.19
C THR A 132 -4.19 2.98 -14.12
N PHE A 133 -3.87 4.24 -14.02
CA PHE A 133 -2.54 4.75 -13.75
C PHE A 133 -2.49 5.37 -12.35
N THR A 134 -1.45 5.04 -11.60
CA THR A 134 -1.19 5.57 -10.26
C THR A 134 0.23 6.09 -10.20
N GLY A 135 0.43 7.28 -9.70
CA GLY A 135 1.74 7.88 -9.51
C GLY A 135 1.86 8.57 -8.16
N GLN A 136 3.03 8.49 -7.55
CA GLN A 136 3.33 9.16 -6.30
C GLN A 136 4.77 9.61 -6.26
N ALA A 137 5.00 10.83 -5.78
CA ALA A 137 6.33 11.34 -5.47
C ALA A 137 6.24 12.17 -4.19
N ASN A 138 7.02 11.82 -3.18
CA ASN A 138 7.06 12.59 -1.92
C ASN A 138 8.40 12.46 -1.20
N ASN A 139 8.68 13.42 -0.31
CA ASN A 139 9.77 13.40 0.65
C ASN A 139 9.31 13.74 2.09
N VAL A 140 8.06 13.41 2.41
CA VAL A 140 7.43 13.66 3.71
C VAL A 140 7.14 12.37 4.47
N ASN A 141 7.92 11.33 4.24
CA ASN A 141 7.80 10.02 4.89
C ASN A 141 6.42 9.36 4.71
N LYS A 142 5.70 9.71 3.64
CA LYS A 142 4.37 9.17 3.37
C LYS A 142 4.47 7.95 2.49
N GLN A 143 3.92 6.84 2.96
CA GLN A 143 3.80 5.61 2.20
C GLN A 143 2.32 5.40 1.84
N ASN A 144 1.98 5.51 0.56
CA ASN A 144 0.62 5.24 0.07
C ASN A 144 0.43 3.80 -0.38
N PHE A 145 1.54 3.08 -0.55
CA PHE A 145 1.56 1.68 -0.94
C PHE A 145 1.96 0.82 0.26
N GLY A 146 1.44 -0.39 0.35
CA GLY A 146 1.81 -1.31 1.43
C GLY A 146 3.29 -1.72 1.34
N ALA A 147 3.89 -2.10 2.46
CA ALA A 147 5.27 -2.62 2.47
C ALA A 147 5.42 -3.84 1.56
N GLN A 148 4.38 -4.66 1.42
CA GLN A 148 4.34 -5.80 0.49
C GLN A 148 4.37 -5.38 -0.97
N ASP A 149 3.77 -4.22 -1.31
CA ASP A 149 3.83 -3.66 -2.66
C ASP A 149 5.20 -3.11 -2.97
N LEU A 150 5.83 -2.49 -1.97
CA LEU A 150 7.17 -1.92 -2.09
C LEU A 150 8.26 -2.99 -2.15
N PHE A 151 8.10 -4.11 -1.45
CA PHE A 151 9.15 -5.13 -1.31
C PHE A 151 8.84 -6.47 -2.00
N GLY A 152 7.76 -6.54 -2.80
CA GLY A 152 7.53 -7.73 -3.62
C GLY A 152 6.99 -8.95 -2.87
N GLY A 153 6.30 -8.76 -1.74
CA GLY A 153 5.61 -9.83 -1.03
C GLY A 153 4.34 -10.28 -1.75
N GLY A 154 4.49 -10.85 -2.93
CA GLY A 154 3.40 -11.52 -3.65
C GLY A 154 3.21 -12.94 -3.14
N GLY A 155 1.97 -13.28 -2.93
CA GLY A 155 1.30 -14.52 -2.69
C GLY A 155 2.08 -15.82 -2.51
N GLY A 156 1.68 -16.55 -1.50
CA GLY A 156 1.98 -17.97 -1.34
C GLY A 156 3.08 -18.29 -0.34
N GLY A 157 2.67 -18.56 0.89
CA GLY A 157 3.34 -19.48 1.81
C GLY A 157 4.79 -19.15 2.20
N GLY A 158 4.99 -18.57 3.34
CA GLY A 158 6.29 -18.52 3.99
C GLY A 158 6.78 -17.10 4.22
N GLY A 159 6.39 -16.54 5.37
CA GLY A 159 6.85 -15.24 5.84
C GLY A 159 8.36 -15.12 5.86
N ARG A 160 8.90 -14.39 4.90
CA ARG A 160 10.17 -13.71 5.05
C ARG A 160 9.87 -12.24 5.27
N THR A 161 9.68 -11.90 6.51
CA THR A 161 9.80 -10.52 6.98
C THR A 161 11.23 -10.10 6.66
N ILE A 162 11.40 -9.26 5.63
CA ILE A 162 12.67 -8.56 5.46
C ILE A 162 12.72 -7.54 6.59
N VAL A 163 13.30 -7.97 7.70
CA VAL A 163 13.72 -7.06 8.76
C VAL A 163 14.87 -6.26 8.15
N VAL A 164 14.62 -5.01 7.80
CA VAL A 164 15.71 -4.06 7.58
C VAL A 164 16.43 -3.96 8.94
N ALA A 165 17.60 -4.59 9.00
CA ALA A 165 18.40 -4.67 10.19
C ALA A 165 18.84 -3.29 10.67
N GLY A 166 18.13 -2.80 11.66
CA GLY A 166 18.53 -1.72 12.54
C GLY A 166 18.20 -2.20 13.95
N GLY A 167 19.21 -2.67 14.67
CA GLY A 167 19.12 -3.39 15.93
C GLY A 167 18.15 -2.80 16.95
N GLY A 168 17.26 -3.65 17.44
CA GLY A 168 16.37 -3.38 18.55
C GLY A 168 15.44 -4.57 18.77
N ARG A 169 15.74 -5.44 19.73
CA ARG A 169 14.87 -6.51 20.23
C ARG A 169 13.60 -5.90 20.82
N GLY A 170 12.42 -6.27 20.30
CA GLY A 170 11.13 -5.97 20.95
C GLY A 170 9.96 -6.25 20.04
N GLY A 171 9.19 -7.24 20.37
CA GLY A 171 7.87 -7.73 20.03
C GLY A 171 6.98 -7.02 19.04
N GLY A 172 6.39 -7.84 18.20
CA GLY A 172 5.13 -7.78 17.47
C GLY A 172 4.41 -6.44 17.35
N GLY A 173 4.32 -5.94 16.12
CA GLY A 173 3.50 -4.77 15.80
C GLY A 173 3.95 -4.19 14.48
N GLY A 174 3.00 -3.96 13.58
CA GLY A 174 3.22 -3.46 12.23
C GLY A 174 4.35 -2.44 12.13
N ALA A 175 5.21 -2.64 11.16
CA ALA A 175 6.35 -1.78 10.91
C ALA A 175 5.92 -0.37 10.53
N THR A 176 5.63 0.45 11.51
CA THR A 176 5.87 1.88 11.37
C THR A 176 7.38 2.04 11.41
N ASN A 177 8.00 2.18 10.24
CA ASN A 177 9.41 2.52 10.16
C ASN A 177 9.65 3.90 10.77
N ASN A 178 9.74 3.94 12.09
CA ASN A 178 10.21 5.10 12.82
C ASN A 178 11.76 5.08 12.87
N SER A 179 12.37 4.71 11.77
CA SER A 179 13.78 4.93 11.53
C SER A 179 13.94 6.43 11.27
N GLY A 180 14.40 7.16 12.27
CA GLY A 180 14.68 8.59 12.12
C GLY A 180 15.46 8.85 10.82
N GLY A 181 14.85 9.57 9.90
CA GLY A 181 15.39 9.85 8.57
C GLY A 181 14.31 10.30 7.61
N ILE A 182 14.77 10.88 6.50
CA ILE A 182 13.89 11.37 5.43
C ILE A 182 13.78 10.27 4.38
N ILE A 183 12.56 9.87 4.08
CA ILE A 183 12.27 8.92 3.01
C ILE A 183 11.75 9.70 1.82
N ARG A 184 12.46 9.59 0.69
CA ARG A 184 12.01 10.04 -0.62
C ARG A 184 11.44 8.84 -1.36
N THR A 185 10.23 8.96 -1.86
CA THR A 185 9.54 7.90 -2.59
C THR A 185 9.11 8.41 -3.95
N LEU A 186 9.43 7.64 -4.99
CA LEU A 186 8.88 7.78 -6.32
C LEU A 186 8.27 6.43 -6.71
N ALA A 187 6.97 6.40 -6.98
CA ALA A 187 6.29 5.17 -7.36
C ALA A 187 5.32 5.42 -8.51
N ALA A 188 5.21 4.46 -9.40
CA ALA A 188 4.26 4.47 -10.50
C ALA A 188 3.67 3.08 -10.70
N GLY A 189 2.37 3.02 -10.97
CA GLY A 189 1.66 1.79 -11.25
C GLY A 189 0.75 1.93 -12.46
N LEU A 190 0.68 0.88 -13.26
CA LEU A 190 -0.25 0.76 -14.37
C LEU A 190 -1.00 -0.56 -14.22
N ASN A 191 -2.31 -0.51 -14.30
CA ASN A 191 -3.16 -1.69 -14.30
C ASN A 191 -4.03 -1.67 -15.56
N TYR A 192 -4.02 -2.77 -16.28
CA TYR A 192 -4.84 -2.99 -17.46
C TYR A 192 -5.66 -4.25 -17.28
N LYS A 193 -6.94 -4.16 -17.68
CA LYS A 193 -7.85 -5.28 -17.71
C LYS A 193 -8.82 -5.12 -18.87
N ASP A 194 -9.09 -6.23 -19.56
CA ASP A 194 -10.06 -6.26 -20.66
C ASP A 194 -10.58 -7.70 -20.86
N ILE A 195 -11.68 -7.83 -21.61
CA ILE A 195 -12.18 -9.10 -22.12
C ILE A 195 -12.01 -9.08 -23.64
N TRP A 196 -11.10 -9.92 -24.14
CA TRP A 196 -10.86 -10.07 -25.57
C TRP A 196 -11.78 -11.14 -26.15
N GLY A 197 -12.60 -10.71 -27.12
CA GLY A 197 -13.62 -11.58 -27.69
C GLY A 197 -14.75 -11.87 -26.69
N LYS A 198 -15.17 -13.14 -26.59
CA LYS A 198 -16.33 -13.53 -25.78
C LYS A 198 -15.96 -14.17 -24.43
N LYS A 199 -14.71 -14.62 -24.24
CA LYS A 199 -14.35 -15.48 -23.10
C LYS A 199 -12.93 -15.26 -22.55
N THR A 200 -12.07 -14.53 -23.27
CA THR A 200 -10.67 -14.39 -22.84
C THR A 200 -10.53 -13.15 -21.96
N GLU A 201 -10.39 -13.37 -20.67
CA GLU A 201 -10.06 -12.30 -19.73
C GLU A 201 -8.54 -12.10 -19.73
N VAL A 202 -8.11 -10.86 -19.93
CA VAL A 202 -6.70 -10.48 -19.90
C VAL A 202 -6.53 -9.41 -18.85
N SER A 203 -5.62 -9.62 -17.93
CA SER A 203 -5.25 -8.62 -16.96
C SER A 203 -3.75 -8.54 -16.80
N GLY A 204 -3.25 -7.33 -16.63
CA GLY A 204 -1.84 -7.08 -16.39
C GLY A 204 -1.64 -5.88 -15.51
N SER A 205 -0.63 -5.93 -14.68
CA SER A 205 -0.20 -4.80 -13.89
C SER A 205 1.31 -4.66 -13.90
N TYR A 206 1.76 -3.43 -13.97
CA TYR A 206 3.14 -3.04 -13.78
C TYR A 206 3.23 -2.05 -12.63
N PHE A 207 4.19 -2.27 -11.76
CA PHE A 207 4.45 -1.38 -10.64
C PHE A 207 5.94 -1.11 -10.54
N PHE A 208 6.29 0.16 -10.42
CA PHE A 208 7.63 0.66 -10.21
C PHE A 208 7.69 1.42 -8.88
N ASN A 209 8.73 1.20 -8.12
CA ASN A 209 9.02 1.94 -6.90
C ASN A 209 10.50 2.21 -6.76
N ASP A 210 10.85 3.46 -6.49
CA ASP A 210 12.19 3.90 -6.09
C ASP A 210 12.06 4.61 -4.73
N MET A 211 12.72 4.07 -3.72
CA MET A 211 12.71 4.58 -2.37
C MET A 211 14.13 4.86 -1.91
N GLN A 212 14.39 6.07 -1.51
CA GLN A 212 15.65 6.50 -0.92
C GLN A 212 15.44 6.93 0.52
N THR A 213 16.14 6.30 1.46
CA THR A 213 16.13 6.66 2.87
C THR A 213 17.44 7.33 3.22
N LEU A 214 17.36 8.58 3.66
CA LEU A 214 18.50 9.33 4.21
C LEU A 214 18.37 9.28 5.74
N ARG A 215 19.39 8.79 6.40
CA ARG A 215 19.43 8.70 7.85
C ARG A 215 20.68 9.36 8.36
N GLU A 216 20.51 10.30 9.25
CA GLU A 216 21.57 10.93 10.02
C GLU A 216 21.36 10.58 11.50
N GLN A 217 22.37 10.01 12.11
CA GLN A 217 22.34 9.62 13.50
C GLN A 217 23.57 10.18 14.19
N ASN A 218 23.32 11.04 15.18
CA ASN A 218 24.36 11.54 16.07
C ASN A 218 24.16 10.90 17.45
N SER A 219 25.15 10.16 17.92
CA SER A 219 25.13 9.54 19.23
C SER A 219 26.25 10.10 20.10
N PHE A 220 25.89 10.51 21.30
CA PHE A 220 26.81 10.94 22.33
C PHE A 220 26.76 9.94 23.48
N THR A 221 27.93 9.40 23.82
CA THR A 221 28.06 8.43 24.92
C THR A 221 29.09 8.94 25.91
N GLN A 222 28.70 9.04 27.15
CA GLN A 222 29.57 9.36 28.27
C GLN A 222 29.79 8.10 29.11
N ASN A 223 31.01 7.62 29.19
CA ASN A 223 31.41 6.52 30.04
C ASN A 223 32.09 7.05 31.30
N LEU A 224 31.50 6.78 32.44
CA LEU A 224 32.09 7.10 33.74
C LEU A 224 33.13 6.04 34.11
N ILE A 225 34.31 6.45 34.54
CA ILE A 225 35.36 5.53 34.96
C ILE A 225 35.10 5.13 36.43
N PRO A 226 34.90 3.84 36.75
CA PRO A 226 34.69 3.38 38.11
C PRO A 226 35.89 3.74 39.00
N GLY A 227 35.62 4.37 40.14
CA GLY A 227 36.68 4.76 41.09
C GLY A 227 37.24 6.15 40.95
N ASN A 228 36.87 6.89 39.87
CA ASN A 228 37.24 8.30 39.70
C ASN A 228 36.05 9.09 39.15
N PRO A 229 35.14 9.60 40.03
CA PRO A 229 33.89 10.22 39.58
C PRO A 229 34.06 11.48 38.73
N ASP A 230 35.22 12.10 38.78
CA ASP A 230 35.50 13.31 37.98
C ASP A 230 36.10 12.99 36.59
N SER A 231 36.30 11.72 36.28
CA SER A 231 36.86 11.26 35.00
C SER A 231 35.80 10.57 34.18
N SER A 232 35.54 11.10 32.98
CA SER A 232 34.63 10.48 32.01
C SER A 232 35.22 10.51 30.62
N ILE A 233 34.92 9.46 29.85
CA ILE A 233 35.27 9.35 28.44
C ILE A 233 34.03 9.73 27.62
N PHE A 234 34.17 10.72 26.77
CA PHE A 234 33.14 11.15 25.84
C PHE A 234 33.39 10.52 24.48
N ASN A 235 32.39 9.89 23.93
CA ASN A 235 32.40 9.37 22.58
C ASN A 235 31.27 9.99 21.79
N THR A 236 31.61 10.70 20.71
CA THR A 236 30.65 11.26 19.76
C THR A 236 30.77 10.49 18.46
N GLN A 237 29.68 9.89 18.02
CA GLN A 237 29.62 9.14 16.78
C GLN A 237 28.54 9.76 15.87
N LEU A 238 28.98 10.20 14.68
CA LEU A 238 28.11 10.62 13.59
C LEU A 238 28.02 9.50 12.56
N ASN A 239 26.81 9.04 12.28
CA ASN A 239 26.55 7.99 11.31
C ASN A 239 25.56 8.50 10.27
N ASN A 240 26.01 8.67 9.03
CA ASN A 240 25.20 9.08 7.91
C ASN A 240 25.06 7.87 6.96
N SER A 241 23.82 7.49 6.68
CA SER A 241 23.55 6.39 5.75
C SER A 241 22.52 6.79 4.72
N VAL A 242 22.74 6.34 3.48
CA VAL A 242 21.81 6.48 2.36
C VAL A 242 21.50 5.08 1.86
N THR A 243 20.24 4.69 1.98
CA THR A 243 19.75 3.41 1.46
C THR A 243 18.86 3.67 0.25
N LYS A 244 19.15 3.03 -0.88
CA LYS A 244 18.31 3.05 -2.08
C LYS A 244 17.71 1.68 -2.31
N ASN A 245 16.40 1.66 -2.60
CA ASN A 245 15.67 0.45 -2.93
C ASN A 245 14.81 0.71 -4.17
N GLN A 246 15.06 -0.05 -5.24
CA GLN A 246 14.35 0.06 -6.50
C GLN A 246 13.72 -1.27 -6.85
N ASN A 247 12.42 -1.27 -7.11
CA ASN A 247 11.65 -2.47 -7.39
C ASN A 247 10.80 -2.29 -8.64
N HIS A 248 10.74 -3.35 -9.43
CA HIS A 248 9.84 -3.50 -10.56
C HIS A 248 9.01 -4.76 -10.35
N ARG A 249 7.71 -4.65 -10.48
CA ARG A 249 6.80 -5.79 -10.41
C ARG A 249 5.94 -5.82 -11.66
N ILE A 250 5.87 -6.97 -12.28
CA ILE A 250 4.99 -7.24 -13.42
C ILE A 250 4.14 -8.44 -13.06
N ASN A 251 2.82 -8.29 -13.18
CA ASN A 251 1.88 -9.41 -13.09
C ASN A 251 1.11 -9.52 -14.40
N PHE A 252 0.91 -10.72 -14.86
CA PHE A 252 0.15 -11.03 -16.06
C PHE A 252 -0.74 -12.24 -15.79
N ASN A 253 -2.03 -12.16 -16.23
CA ASN A 253 -2.99 -13.23 -16.06
C ASN A 253 -3.96 -13.25 -17.24
#